data_f7d637053b21769ddf43a3f6644fcd4f
#
_entry.id   f7d637053b21769ddf43a3f6644fcd4f
#
_cell.length_a   1.000
_cell.length_b   1.000
_cell.length_c   1.000
_cell.angle_alpha   90.00
_cell.angle_beta   90.00
_cell.angle_gamma   90.00
#
_symmetry.space_group_name_H-M   'P 1'
#
loop_
_entity.id
_entity.type
_entity.pdbx_description
1 polymer ?
#
loop_
_entity_poly.entity_id
_entity_poly.type
_entity_poly.pdbx_seq_one_letter_code
_entity_poly.pdbx_strand_id
1 'polypeptide(L)'
;MINEKILASLRAELNEQTAQMRWSELDRFFANGTLISVAGELDLIDVGARIAADDKEAVLSWMTAGLLYKVTDEEAGSWHAQDTLLWVVVVKPWILVQHGRQQPLATAQ
;
A
#
# COMPACT_ATOMS: atom_id res chain seq x y z
N MET A 1 18.32 6.89 -12.09
CA MET A 1 18.58 7.01 -10.65
C MET A 1 17.51 7.86 -9.99
N ILE A 2 17.02 7.44 -8.83
CA ILE A 2 15.92 8.14 -8.17
C ILE A 2 16.47 9.31 -7.36
N ASN A 3 15.84 10.46 -7.52
CA ASN A 3 16.24 11.68 -6.83
C ASN A 3 15.60 11.71 -5.44
N GLU A 4 16.42 11.89 -4.40
CA GLU A 4 15.92 11.87 -3.02
C GLU A 4 14.96 13.02 -2.74
N LYS A 5 15.17 14.17 -3.39
CA LYS A 5 14.23 15.26 -3.19
C LYS A 5 12.87 14.95 -3.77
N ILE A 6 12.84 14.28 -4.92
CA ILE A 6 11.57 13.86 -5.51
C ILE A 6 10.88 12.85 -4.61
N LEU A 7 11.64 11.88 -4.08
CA LEU A 7 11.06 10.91 -3.18
C LEU A 7 10.50 11.55 -1.92
N ALA A 8 11.24 12.50 -1.35
CA ALA A 8 10.76 13.19 -0.14
C ALA A 8 9.47 13.95 -0.40
N SER A 9 9.39 14.60 -1.56
CA SER A 9 8.19 15.33 -1.95
C SER A 9 7.01 14.39 -2.14
N LEU A 10 7.25 13.26 -2.80
CA LEU A 10 6.19 12.26 -3.01
C LEU A 10 5.72 11.66 -1.70
N ARG A 11 6.66 11.37 -0.77
CA ARG A 11 6.28 10.85 0.53
C ARG A 11 5.39 11.81 1.29
N ALA A 12 5.73 13.09 1.27
CA ALA A 12 4.92 14.09 1.95
C ALA A 12 3.52 14.15 1.37
N GLU A 13 3.42 14.14 0.06
CA GLU A 13 2.14 14.21 -0.61
C GLU A 13 1.29 12.97 -0.31
N LEU A 14 1.89 11.79 -0.42
CA LEU A 14 1.17 10.54 -0.20
C LEU A 14 0.78 10.37 1.27
N ASN A 15 1.62 10.87 2.16
CA ASN A 15 1.31 10.79 3.59
C ASN A 15 0.02 11.55 3.91
N GLU A 16 -0.21 12.67 3.24
CA GLU A 16 -1.43 13.44 3.43
C GLU A 16 -2.65 12.73 2.85
N GLN A 17 -2.43 11.89 1.83
CA GLN A 17 -3.51 11.20 1.15
C GLN A 17 -3.82 9.83 1.75
N THR A 18 -2.98 9.36 2.66
CA THR A 18 -3.17 8.04 3.27
C THR A 18 -4.35 8.08 4.23
N ALA A 19 -5.19 7.08 4.14
CA ALA A 19 -6.38 7.01 4.97
C ALA A 19 -6.69 5.57 5.34
N GLN A 20 -7.55 5.39 6.32
CA GLN A 20 -8.05 4.07 6.63
C GLN A 20 -9.40 3.89 5.97
N MET A 21 -9.62 2.73 5.37
CA MET A 21 -10.88 2.41 4.72
C MET A 21 -11.29 0.99 5.07
N ARG A 22 -12.59 0.77 5.16
CA ARG A 22 -13.12 -0.56 5.42
C ARG A 22 -13.14 -1.37 4.12
N TRP A 23 -13.04 -2.67 4.25
CA TRP A 23 -13.07 -3.53 3.08
C TRP A 23 -14.29 -3.29 2.20
N SER A 24 -15.45 -3.02 2.81
CA SER A 24 -16.67 -2.78 2.05
C SER A 24 -16.55 -1.63 1.06
N GLU A 25 -15.62 -0.70 1.30
CA GLU A 25 -15.38 0.42 0.39
C GLU A 25 -14.36 0.06 -0.70
N LEU A 26 -13.68 -1.06 -0.54
CA LEU A 26 -12.58 -1.45 -1.43
C LEU A 26 -12.88 -2.63 -2.31
N ASP A 27 -13.92 -3.40 -2.01
CA ASP A 27 -14.14 -4.68 -2.67
C ASP A 27 -14.33 -4.56 -4.18
N ARG A 28 -14.92 -3.47 -4.66
CA ARG A 28 -15.08 -3.28 -6.10
C ARG A 28 -13.72 -3.13 -6.80
N PHE A 29 -12.75 -2.56 -6.11
CA PHE A 29 -11.41 -2.40 -6.67
C PHE A 29 -10.67 -3.72 -6.68
N PHE A 30 -10.97 -4.59 -5.72
CA PHE A 30 -10.46 -5.95 -5.75
C PHE A 30 -10.97 -6.67 -7.01
N ALA A 31 -12.26 -6.53 -7.29
CA ALA A 31 -12.86 -7.15 -8.48
C ALA A 31 -12.22 -6.62 -9.76
N ASN A 32 -11.78 -5.35 -9.76
CA ASN A 32 -11.12 -4.77 -10.92
C ASN A 32 -9.64 -5.14 -11.02
N GLY A 33 -9.09 -5.79 -10.01
CA GLY A 33 -7.69 -6.19 -10.02
C GLY A 33 -6.71 -5.05 -9.76
N THR A 34 -7.16 -3.97 -9.13
CA THR A 34 -6.31 -2.79 -8.90
C THR A 34 -5.77 -2.71 -7.47
N LEU A 35 -6.18 -3.61 -6.58
CA LEU A 35 -5.70 -3.58 -5.20
C LEU A 35 -4.38 -4.33 -5.07
N ILE A 36 -3.39 -3.64 -4.49
CA ILE A 36 -2.05 -4.22 -4.26
C ILE A 36 -1.85 -4.33 -2.76
N SER A 37 -1.49 -5.51 -2.29
CA SER A 37 -1.24 -5.76 -0.89
C SER A 37 0.22 -5.45 -0.56
N VAL A 38 0.43 -4.68 0.49
CA VAL A 38 1.76 -4.28 0.96
C VAL A 38 1.99 -4.97 2.30
N ALA A 39 3.06 -5.75 2.39
CA ALA A 39 3.37 -6.47 3.63
C ALA A 39 3.60 -5.52 4.78
N GLY A 40 3.25 -5.97 5.99
CA GLY A 40 3.36 -5.12 7.18
C GLY A 40 4.77 -4.66 7.48
N GLU A 41 5.78 -5.41 7.01
CA GLU A 41 7.19 -5.02 7.22
C GLU A 41 7.58 -3.78 6.44
N LEU A 42 6.85 -3.45 5.37
CA LEU A 42 7.20 -2.33 4.51
C LEU A 42 6.49 -1.06 4.98
N ASP A 43 7.09 0.06 4.63
CA ASP A 43 6.49 1.37 4.87
C ASP A 43 5.58 1.67 3.68
N LEU A 44 4.27 1.73 3.92
CA LEU A 44 3.29 1.95 2.86
C LEU A 44 3.59 3.22 2.05
N ILE A 45 3.98 4.29 2.74
CA ILE A 45 4.24 5.56 2.09
C ILE A 45 5.49 5.46 1.21
N ASP A 46 6.53 4.78 1.70
CA ASP A 46 7.75 4.62 0.90
C ASP A 46 7.48 3.77 -0.34
N VAL A 47 6.70 2.71 -0.18
CA VAL A 47 6.33 1.87 -1.33
C VAL A 47 5.58 2.71 -2.36
N GLY A 48 4.60 3.50 -1.90
CA GLY A 48 3.84 4.35 -2.80
C GLY A 48 4.71 5.37 -3.51
N ALA A 49 5.63 6.00 -2.78
CA ALA A 49 6.52 7.00 -3.37
C ALA A 49 7.42 6.37 -4.44
N ARG A 50 7.93 5.17 -4.19
CA ARG A 50 8.80 4.50 -5.15
C ARG A 50 8.04 4.06 -6.40
N ILE A 51 6.79 3.63 -6.23
CA ILE A 51 5.95 3.30 -7.38
C ILE A 51 5.68 4.57 -8.19
N ALA A 52 5.34 5.67 -7.52
CA ALA A 52 5.07 6.93 -8.20
C ALA A 52 6.30 7.46 -8.94
N ALA A 53 7.49 7.19 -8.39
CA ALA A 53 8.75 7.62 -9.00
C ALA A 53 9.25 6.64 -10.07
N ASP A 54 8.51 5.58 -10.31
CA ASP A 54 8.87 4.54 -11.29
C ASP A 54 10.20 3.87 -10.94
N ASP A 55 10.40 3.61 -9.65
CA ASP A 55 11.62 2.94 -9.17
C ASP A 55 11.44 1.43 -9.35
N LYS A 56 11.72 0.96 -10.54
CA LYS A 56 11.47 -0.41 -10.94
C LYS A 56 12.28 -1.42 -10.14
N GLU A 57 13.50 -1.07 -9.78
CA GLU A 57 14.36 -1.98 -9.03
C GLU A 57 13.81 -2.27 -7.65
N ALA A 58 13.38 -1.23 -6.94
CA ALA A 58 12.82 -1.41 -5.61
C ALA A 58 11.53 -2.21 -5.68
N VAL A 59 10.65 -1.86 -6.61
CA VAL A 59 9.37 -2.54 -6.75
C VAL A 59 9.57 -4.02 -7.08
N LEU A 60 10.45 -4.30 -8.04
CA LEU A 60 10.72 -5.69 -8.43
C LEU A 60 11.30 -6.49 -7.26
N SER A 61 12.19 -5.87 -6.50
CA SER A 61 12.79 -6.53 -5.33
C SER A 61 11.71 -6.93 -4.32
N TRP A 62 10.77 -6.03 -4.04
CA TRP A 62 9.68 -6.34 -3.11
C TRP A 62 8.76 -7.42 -3.66
N MET A 63 8.47 -7.39 -4.96
CA MET A 63 7.63 -8.41 -5.58
C MET A 63 8.31 -9.78 -5.53
N THR A 64 9.59 -9.82 -5.81
CA THR A 64 10.36 -11.06 -5.79
C THR A 64 10.40 -11.64 -4.38
N ALA A 65 10.48 -10.78 -3.37
CA ALA A 65 10.50 -11.22 -1.98
C ALA A 65 9.13 -11.59 -1.44
N GLY A 66 8.07 -11.39 -2.23
CA GLY A 66 6.71 -11.71 -1.78
C GLY A 66 6.11 -10.68 -0.85
N LEU A 67 6.67 -9.46 -0.85
CA LEU A 67 6.22 -8.40 0.05
C LEU A 67 5.26 -7.43 -0.62
N LEU A 68 5.09 -7.53 -1.92
CA LEU A 68 4.22 -6.65 -2.70
C LEU A 68 3.55 -7.50 -3.77
N TYR A 69 2.22 -7.59 -3.72
CA TYR A 69 1.49 -8.48 -4.62
C TYR A 69 0.02 -8.08 -4.69
N LYS A 70 -0.68 -8.55 -5.70
CA LYS A 70 -2.11 -8.28 -5.79
C LYS A 70 -2.83 -8.96 -4.64
N VAL A 71 -3.82 -8.27 -4.07
CA VAL A 71 -4.62 -8.84 -2.98
C VAL A 71 -5.14 -10.20 -3.42
N THR A 72 -4.95 -11.21 -2.57
CA THR A 72 -5.35 -12.58 -2.86
C THR A 72 -6.81 -12.82 -2.50
N ASP A 73 -7.36 -13.89 -3.04
CA ASP A 73 -8.73 -14.30 -2.69
C ASP A 73 -8.84 -14.60 -1.20
N GLU A 74 -7.80 -15.18 -0.62
CA GLU A 74 -7.79 -15.49 0.81
C GLU A 74 -7.84 -14.23 1.65
N GLU A 75 -7.02 -13.24 1.28
CA GLU A 75 -7.04 -11.96 1.99
C GLU A 75 -8.39 -11.28 1.84
N ALA A 76 -8.91 -11.27 0.62
CA ALA A 76 -10.20 -10.63 0.36
C ALA A 76 -11.30 -11.27 1.19
N GLY A 77 -11.33 -12.60 1.26
CA GLY A 77 -12.33 -13.31 2.05
C GLY A 77 -12.24 -13.01 3.52
N SER A 78 -11.02 -12.99 4.05
CA SER A 78 -10.79 -12.69 5.47
C SER A 78 -11.20 -11.27 5.79
N TRP A 79 -10.81 -10.32 4.96
CA TRP A 79 -11.14 -8.91 5.18
C TRP A 79 -12.62 -8.63 5.00
N HIS A 80 -13.25 -9.35 4.06
CA HIS A 80 -14.70 -9.23 3.87
C HIS A 80 -15.46 -9.72 5.09
N ALA A 81 -15.05 -10.85 5.65
CA ALA A 81 -15.75 -11.46 6.78
C ALA A 81 -15.82 -10.53 7.98
N GLN A 82 -14.79 -9.70 8.18
CA GLN A 82 -14.71 -8.83 9.34
C GLN A 82 -14.86 -7.36 8.99
N ASP A 83 -15.09 -7.05 7.73
CA ASP A 83 -15.09 -5.67 7.22
C ASP A 83 -13.86 -4.92 7.73
N THR A 84 -12.71 -5.53 7.52
CA THR A 84 -11.44 -5.09 8.08
C THR A 84 -11.09 -3.66 7.67
N LEU A 85 -10.53 -2.91 8.60
CA LEU A 85 -10.05 -1.56 8.36
C LEU A 85 -8.61 -1.63 7.89
N LEU A 86 -8.34 -1.04 6.73
CA LEU A 86 -7.02 -1.12 6.10
C LEU A 86 -6.46 0.26 5.87
N TRP A 87 -5.15 0.39 5.92
CA TRP A 87 -4.48 1.60 5.47
C TRP A 87 -4.43 1.59 3.95
N VAL A 88 -4.72 2.73 3.34
CA VAL A 88 -4.88 2.83 1.88
C VAL A 88 -4.22 4.09 1.37
N VAL A 89 -3.50 3.96 0.26
CA VAL A 89 -3.00 5.11 -0.49
C VAL A 89 -3.14 4.80 -1.97
N VAL A 90 -3.56 5.79 -2.74
CA VAL A 90 -3.77 5.63 -4.17
C VAL A 90 -2.55 6.12 -4.93
N VAL A 91 -2.00 5.24 -5.78
CA VAL A 91 -0.91 5.58 -6.69
C VAL A 91 -1.36 5.07 -8.05
N LYS A 92 -2.07 5.90 -8.77
CA LYS A 92 -2.76 5.49 -9.99
C LYS A 92 -1.86 4.72 -10.94
N PRO A 93 -2.33 3.64 -11.53
CA PRO A 93 -3.70 3.12 -11.46
C PRO A 93 -3.94 2.17 -10.28
N TRP A 94 -3.00 2.08 -9.34
CA TRP A 94 -3.04 1.10 -8.27
C TRP A 94 -3.57 1.70 -6.98
N ILE A 95 -4.18 0.86 -6.16
CA ILE A 95 -4.60 1.21 -4.82
C ILE A 95 -3.83 0.29 -3.89
N LEU A 96 -2.97 0.88 -3.07
CA LEU A 96 -2.13 0.11 -2.15
C LEU A 96 -2.85 -0.04 -0.83
N VAL A 97 -2.90 -1.26 -0.32
CA VAL A 97 -3.54 -1.52 0.97
C VAL A 97 -2.56 -2.23 1.89
N GLN A 98 -2.65 -1.94 3.17
CA GLN A 98 -1.78 -2.57 4.16
C GLN A 98 -2.57 -2.87 5.42
N HIS A 99 -2.52 -4.12 5.83
CA HIS A 99 -3.13 -4.56 7.06
C HIS A 99 -2.01 -4.79 8.08
N GLY A 100 -2.19 -4.29 9.29
CA GLY A 100 -1.18 -4.50 10.30
C GLY A 100 0.06 -3.66 10.07
N ARG A 101 -0.14 -2.38 9.76
CA ARG A 101 0.97 -1.47 9.46
C ARG A 101 1.98 -1.43 10.59
N GLN A 102 3.26 -1.53 10.24
CA GLN A 102 4.35 -1.56 11.20
C GLN A 102 4.89 -0.19 11.58
N GLN A 103 4.32 0.87 11.08
CA GLN A 103 4.83 2.21 11.33
C GLN A 103 4.78 2.54 12.81
N PRO A 104 5.88 3.02 13.36
CA PRO A 104 5.92 3.34 14.78
C PRO A 104 5.33 4.71 15.05
N LEU A 105 4.26 4.93 14.67
CA LEU A 105 3.71 6.22 14.87
C LEU A 105 3.49 6.50 16.27
N ALA A 106 3.76 6.55 16.08
CA ALA A 106 3.41 6.43 16.86
C ALA A 106 2.97 5.92 17.81
N THR A 107 3.37 5.70 17.65
CA THR A 107 3.04 5.28 18.22
C THR A 107 2.84 5.43 19.19
N ALA A 108 2.96 5.57 19.28
CA ALA A 108 2.72 5.75 20.00
C ALA A 108 2.25 5.49 20.85
N GLN A 109 2.35 5.36 21.12
CA GLN A 109 1.90 5.13 21.77
C GLN A 109 1.69 5.01 22.25
#